data_cb1c034f9f509b99e8579068346fa262
#
_entry.id   cb1c034f9f509b99e8579068346fa262
#
_cell.length_a   1.000
_cell.length_b   1.000
_cell.length_c   1.000
_cell.angle_alpha   90.00
_cell.angle_beta   90.00
_cell.angle_gamma   90.00
#
_symmetry.space_group_name_H-M   'P 1'
#
loop_
_entity.id
_entity.type
_entity.pdbx_description
1 polymer ?
#
loop_
_entity_poly.entity_id
_entity_poly.type
_entity_poly.pdbx_seq_one_letter_code
_entity_poly.pdbx_strand_id
1 'polypeptide(L)'
;MNRRPLRTVAFLLFAGGTLAAQSTPPCAQHARDCPKPPVINAVPLREPVPPPSDAIVLFDGSNLDDWRSGDGSPARWRVKNGYVEVVPGTGTLATARGFGDVQLHVEWASPAPPKGEDQDRGNSGVFLMGRYEVQVLDSYGSLTYPDGQAGALYGQFPPLVNASLPPGVWQTYDIVFHRPRFDQDGKLLAPAVVTVFHNGVLIQDGVVLTGPTAHTTRPPYQAHPDRLPLTLQDHEHPVRYRNIWLRELER
;
A
#
# COMPACT_ATOMS: atom_id res chain seq x y z
N MET A 1 70.02 -20.43 0.51
CA MET A 1 68.73 -21.10 0.26
C MET A 1 67.65 -20.50 1.15
N ASN A 2 66.92 -19.51 0.65
CA ASN A 2 65.87 -18.82 1.41
C ASN A 2 64.52 -19.41 1.07
N ARG A 3 63.88 -20.13 2.01
CA ARG A 3 62.51 -20.61 1.87
C ARG A 3 61.56 -19.52 2.35
N ARG A 4 60.70 -19.01 1.44
CA ARG A 4 59.57 -18.13 1.77
C ARG A 4 58.41 -18.93 2.32
N PRO A 5 57.72 -18.51 3.39
CA PRO A 5 56.53 -19.21 3.88
C PRO A 5 55.31 -18.95 2.97
N LEU A 6 54.59 -20.04 2.64
CA LEU A 6 53.29 -19.98 2.00
C LEU A 6 52.30 -19.27 2.93
N ARG A 7 51.69 -18.19 2.45
CA ARG A 7 50.52 -17.54 3.13
C ARG A 7 49.27 -18.28 2.71
N THR A 8 48.63 -19.00 3.65
CA THR A 8 47.32 -19.59 3.49
C THR A 8 46.29 -18.46 3.51
N VAL A 9 45.62 -18.26 2.37
CA VAL A 9 44.46 -17.34 2.29
C VAL A 9 43.24 -18.10 2.72
N ALA A 10 42.70 -17.78 3.89
CA ALA A 10 41.41 -18.32 4.36
C ALA A 10 40.28 -17.61 3.59
N PHE A 11 39.56 -18.33 2.75
CA PHE A 11 38.31 -17.87 2.16
C PHE A 11 37.21 -17.93 3.25
N LEU A 12 36.78 -16.77 3.76
CA LEU A 12 35.56 -16.63 4.53
C LEU A 12 34.37 -16.78 3.57
N LEU A 13 33.71 -17.93 3.60
CA LEU A 13 32.41 -18.12 3.00
C LEU A 13 31.41 -17.28 3.81
N PHE A 14 31.00 -16.14 3.26
CA PHE A 14 29.81 -15.45 3.72
C PHE A 14 28.61 -16.32 3.34
N ALA A 15 28.00 -16.96 4.34
CA ALA A 15 26.68 -17.54 4.20
C ALA A 15 25.68 -16.39 3.96
N GLY A 16 25.33 -16.14 2.71
CA GLY A 16 24.26 -15.24 2.32
C GLY A 16 22.94 -15.76 2.89
N GLY A 17 22.54 -15.27 4.05
CA GLY A 17 21.18 -15.50 4.55
C GLY A 17 20.21 -14.87 3.58
N THR A 18 19.47 -15.67 2.82
CA THR A 18 18.28 -15.21 2.11
C THR A 18 17.30 -14.73 3.17
N LEU A 19 17.06 -13.43 3.25
CA LEU A 19 15.92 -12.89 3.99
C LEU A 19 14.66 -13.57 3.44
N ALA A 20 14.07 -14.47 4.22
CA ALA A 20 12.81 -15.08 3.85
C ALA A 20 11.73 -13.98 3.88
N ALA A 21 11.02 -13.82 2.76
CA ALA A 21 9.87 -12.92 2.71
C ALA A 21 8.87 -13.27 3.81
N GLN A 22 8.32 -12.27 4.48
CA GLN A 22 7.33 -12.50 5.53
C GLN A 22 6.05 -13.07 4.89
N SER A 23 5.67 -14.28 5.26
CA SER A 23 4.53 -15.01 4.66
C SER A 23 3.46 -15.43 5.68
N THR A 24 3.72 -15.23 6.97
CA THR A 24 2.78 -15.57 8.04
C THR A 24 2.46 -14.32 8.84
N PRO A 25 1.18 -13.93 8.97
CA PRO A 25 0.79 -12.81 9.81
C PRO A 25 1.28 -12.99 11.26
N PRO A 26 1.87 -11.95 11.87
CA PRO A 26 2.54 -12.08 13.18
C PRO A 26 1.55 -12.31 14.34
N CYS A 27 0.27 -11.93 14.15
CA CYS A 27 -0.76 -11.98 15.17
C CYS A 27 -2.11 -12.42 14.61
N ALA A 28 -3.06 -12.72 15.50
CA ALA A 28 -4.46 -12.82 15.12
C ALA A 28 -4.94 -11.49 14.49
N GLN A 29 -5.90 -11.59 13.60
CA GLN A 29 -6.46 -10.41 12.94
C GLN A 29 -7.05 -9.44 13.96
N HIS A 30 -6.66 -8.16 13.84
CA HIS A 30 -7.09 -7.05 14.70
C HIS A 30 -6.75 -7.22 16.19
N ALA A 31 -5.76 -8.05 16.51
CA ALA A 31 -5.29 -8.23 17.88
C ALA A 31 -4.62 -6.94 18.41
N ARG A 32 -5.19 -6.36 19.45
CA ARG A 32 -4.70 -5.11 20.06
C ARG A 32 -3.44 -5.30 20.92
N ASP A 33 -3.16 -6.51 21.35
CA ASP A 33 -1.98 -6.94 22.08
C ASP A 33 -0.80 -7.32 21.16
N CYS A 34 -1.01 -7.30 19.84
CA CYS A 34 0.09 -7.43 18.88
C CYS A 34 1.10 -6.30 19.06
N PRO A 35 2.42 -6.57 18.92
CA PRO A 35 3.44 -5.53 19.03
C PRO A 35 3.15 -4.36 18.09
N LYS A 36 3.13 -3.15 18.65
CA LYS A 36 2.88 -1.93 17.87
C LYS A 36 4.11 -1.55 17.07
N PRO A 37 3.94 -1.13 15.82
CA PRO A 37 5.04 -0.57 15.05
C PRO A 37 5.68 0.62 15.76
N PRO A 38 7.01 0.68 15.88
CA PRO A 38 7.68 1.83 16.47
C PRO A 38 7.43 3.08 15.63
N VAL A 39 7.16 4.20 16.32
CA VAL A 39 6.96 5.49 15.65
C VAL A 39 8.31 6.08 15.28
N ILE A 40 8.41 6.54 14.03
CA ILE A 40 9.59 7.25 13.54
C ILE A 40 9.22 8.61 12.96
N ASN A 41 10.17 9.53 12.92
CA ASN A 41 9.96 10.83 12.29
C ASN A 41 10.25 10.75 10.79
N ALA A 42 9.21 10.76 9.98
CA ALA A 42 9.35 10.89 8.53
C ALA A 42 9.47 12.37 8.13
N VAL A 43 10.01 12.61 6.93
CA VAL A 43 10.16 13.96 6.38
C VAL A 43 8.97 14.27 5.49
N PRO A 44 8.23 15.39 5.72
CA PRO A 44 7.14 15.79 4.85
C PRO A 44 7.64 16.10 3.44
N LEU A 45 6.84 15.74 2.43
CA LEU A 45 7.07 16.22 1.07
C LEU A 45 6.89 17.74 1.00
N ARG A 46 7.84 18.42 0.37
CA ARG A 46 7.72 19.86 0.05
C ARG A 46 6.90 20.09 -1.20
N GLU A 47 7.15 19.28 -2.24
CA GLU A 47 6.50 19.35 -3.55
C GLU A 47 6.05 17.95 -3.98
N PRO A 48 5.01 17.83 -4.83
CA PRO A 48 4.61 16.55 -5.41
C PRO A 48 5.78 15.89 -6.16
N VAL A 49 5.89 14.56 -6.04
CA VAL A 49 6.92 13.78 -6.75
C VAL A 49 6.56 13.68 -8.23
N PRO A 50 7.34 14.24 -9.15
CA PRO A 50 7.00 14.17 -10.57
C PRO A 50 6.99 12.72 -11.07
N PRO A 51 6.02 12.35 -11.94
CA PRO A 51 5.98 11.02 -12.52
C PRO A 51 7.18 10.80 -13.45
N PRO A 52 7.77 9.58 -13.49
CA PRO A 52 8.76 9.22 -14.48
C PRO A 52 8.16 9.23 -15.89
N SER A 53 9.02 9.32 -16.92
CA SER A 53 8.59 9.53 -18.32
C SER A 53 7.76 8.39 -18.91
N ASP A 54 7.83 7.19 -18.32
CA ASP A 54 7.09 5.98 -18.71
C ASP A 54 5.90 5.70 -17.78
N ALA A 55 5.56 6.63 -16.89
CA ALA A 55 4.42 6.48 -15.99
C ALA A 55 3.08 6.72 -16.73
N ILE A 56 2.09 5.96 -16.33
CA ILE A 56 0.68 6.20 -16.63
C ILE A 56 0.17 7.10 -15.51
N VAL A 57 -0.14 8.36 -15.82
CA VAL A 57 -0.71 9.30 -14.87
C VAL A 57 -2.20 9.02 -14.75
N LEU A 58 -2.64 8.64 -13.56
CA LEU A 58 -4.04 8.34 -13.25
C LEU A 58 -4.80 9.55 -12.72
N PHE A 59 -4.10 10.47 -12.05
CA PHE A 59 -4.67 11.71 -11.56
C PHE A 59 -3.59 12.79 -11.41
N ASP A 60 -3.71 13.84 -12.19
CA ASP A 60 -2.80 15.00 -12.21
C ASP A 60 -3.35 16.22 -11.48
N GLY A 61 -4.54 16.11 -10.89
CA GLY A 61 -5.23 17.21 -10.22
C GLY A 61 -6.33 17.88 -11.04
N SER A 62 -6.55 17.49 -12.30
CA SER A 62 -7.47 18.16 -13.23
C SER A 62 -8.87 17.57 -13.27
N ASN A 63 -9.00 16.25 -13.50
CA ASN A 63 -10.28 15.57 -13.67
C ASN A 63 -10.23 14.08 -13.26
N LEU A 64 -11.37 13.40 -13.34
CA LEU A 64 -11.55 11.98 -13.04
C LEU A 64 -11.96 11.17 -14.27
N ASP A 65 -11.54 11.54 -15.46
CA ASP A 65 -11.97 10.91 -16.71
C ASP A 65 -11.58 9.42 -16.79
N ASP A 66 -10.44 9.06 -16.17
CA ASP A 66 -9.96 7.69 -16.04
C ASP A 66 -10.55 6.92 -14.84
N TRP A 67 -11.50 7.51 -14.13
CA TRP A 67 -12.08 6.94 -12.93
C TRP A 67 -13.59 6.77 -13.03
N ARG A 68 -14.11 5.81 -12.26
CA ARG A 68 -15.55 5.53 -12.12
C ARG A 68 -15.86 5.29 -10.65
N SER A 69 -17.11 5.49 -10.26
CA SER A 69 -17.61 4.97 -8.98
C SER A 69 -17.58 3.43 -9.01
N GLY A 70 -17.52 2.78 -7.85
CA GLY A 70 -17.45 1.33 -7.75
C GLY A 70 -18.62 0.57 -8.39
N ASP A 71 -19.75 1.24 -8.61
CA ASP A 71 -20.91 0.74 -9.36
C ASP A 71 -20.81 0.93 -10.89
N GLY A 72 -19.66 1.46 -11.39
CA GLY A 72 -19.42 1.76 -12.80
C GLY A 72 -20.00 3.09 -13.30
N SER A 73 -20.74 3.81 -12.48
CA SER A 73 -21.26 5.15 -12.80
C SER A 73 -20.13 6.20 -12.85
N PRO A 74 -20.39 7.41 -13.37
CA PRO A 74 -19.41 8.49 -13.31
C PRO A 74 -18.91 8.75 -11.89
N ALA A 75 -17.62 9.05 -11.76
CA ALA A 75 -16.97 9.35 -10.49
C ALA A 75 -17.68 10.50 -9.75
N ARG A 76 -17.93 10.32 -8.44
CA ARG A 76 -18.70 11.28 -7.61
C ARG A 76 -17.85 12.00 -6.58
N TRP A 77 -16.56 11.71 -6.48
CA TRP A 77 -15.63 12.40 -5.59
C TRP A 77 -15.34 13.82 -6.12
N ARG A 78 -14.94 14.70 -5.24
CA ARG A 78 -14.78 16.12 -5.55
C ARG A 78 -13.34 16.46 -5.94
N VAL A 79 -13.14 16.93 -7.17
CA VAL A 79 -11.86 17.52 -7.59
C VAL A 79 -11.85 19.00 -7.25
N LYS A 80 -10.80 19.46 -6.56
CA LYS A 80 -10.56 20.87 -6.25
C LYS A 80 -9.09 21.12 -5.89
N ASN A 81 -8.57 22.27 -6.23
CA ASN A 81 -7.22 22.72 -5.82
C ASN A 81 -6.10 21.68 -6.11
N GLY A 82 -6.20 20.94 -7.23
CA GLY A 82 -5.19 19.96 -7.62
C GLY A 82 -5.25 18.61 -6.87
N TYR A 83 -6.32 18.35 -6.13
CA TYR A 83 -6.56 17.07 -5.48
C TYR A 83 -7.99 16.57 -5.63
N VAL A 84 -8.20 15.31 -5.44
CA VAL A 84 -9.51 14.68 -5.30
C VAL A 84 -9.78 14.37 -3.83
N GLU A 85 -11.00 14.64 -3.37
CA GLU A 85 -11.45 14.43 -1.99
C GLU A 85 -12.60 13.44 -1.98
N VAL A 86 -12.54 12.47 -1.07
CA VAL A 86 -13.66 11.56 -0.79
C VAL A 86 -14.89 12.38 -0.44
N VAL A 87 -16.00 12.09 -1.09
CA VAL A 87 -17.33 12.58 -0.71
C VAL A 87 -18.03 11.44 0.03
N PRO A 88 -18.18 11.52 1.37
CA PRO A 88 -18.73 10.45 2.18
C PRO A 88 -20.06 9.91 1.66
N GLY A 89 -20.21 8.59 1.63
CA GLY A 89 -21.44 7.91 1.20
C GLY A 89 -21.63 7.85 -0.32
N THR A 90 -20.64 8.28 -1.13
CA THR A 90 -20.74 8.17 -2.59
C THR A 90 -20.13 6.90 -3.16
N GLY A 91 -19.49 6.09 -2.31
CA GLY A 91 -18.83 4.84 -2.67
C GLY A 91 -17.40 5.00 -3.18
N THR A 92 -16.76 3.89 -3.41
CA THR A 92 -15.36 3.80 -3.84
C THR A 92 -15.12 4.46 -5.20
N LEU A 93 -13.87 4.88 -5.42
CA LEU A 93 -13.38 5.37 -6.70
C LEU A 93 -12.48 4.28 -7.32
N ALA A 94 -12.75 3.85 -8.54
CA ALA A 94 -12.03 2.80 -9.24
C ALA A 94 -11.53 3.29 -10.59
N THR A 95 -10.33 2.87 -11.01
CA THR A 95 -9.84 3.16 -12.36
C THR A 95 -10.70 2.47 -13.40
N ALA A 96 -10.98 3.14 -14.52
CA ALA A 96 -11.72 2.56 -15.65
C ALA A 96 -10.95 1.38 -16.29
N ARG A 97 -9.62 1.42 -16.22
CA ARG A 97 -8.71 0.37 -16.71
C ARG A 97 -8.22 -0.49 -15.55
N GLY A 98 -8.08 -1.81 -15.79
CA GLY A 98 -7.46 -2.75 -14.87
C GLY A 98 -5.94 -2.80 -15.02
N PHE A 99 -5.24 -3.12 -13.93
CA PHE A 99 -3.79 -3.28 -13.84
C PHE A 99 -3.43 -4.59 -13.13
N GLY A 100 -2.24 -5.08 -13.39
CA GLY A 100 -1.66 -6.27 -12.75
C GLY A 100 -0.48 -5.92 -11.86
N ASP A 101 0.74 -6.33 -12.27
CA ASP A 101 1.97 -5.97 -11.58
C ASP A 101 2.27 -4.49 -11.81
N VAL A 102 2.48 -3.73 -10.74
CA VAL A 102 2.69 -2.28 -10.82
C VAL A 102 3.71 -1.77 -9.82
N GLN A 103 4.38 -0.68 -10.20
CA GLN A 103 4.90 0.30 -9.28
C GLN A 103 3.87 1.45 -9.24
N LEU A 104 3.34 1.74 -8.07
CA LEU A 104 2.30 2.76 -7.86
C LEU A 104 2.82 3.84 -6.92
N HIS A 105 2.62 5.10 -7.28
CA HIS A 105 2.78 6.25 -6.40
C HIS A 105 1.44 6.89 -6.11
N VAL A 106 1.18 7.19 -4.84
CA VAL A 106 -0.03 7.87 -4.38
C VAL A 106 0.33 8.88 -3.29
N GLU A 107 -0.05 10.14 -3.47
CA GLU A 107 -0.01 11.13 -2.40
C GLU A 107 -1.40 11.27 -1.77
N TRP A 108 -1.47 11.22 -0.43
CA TRP A 108 -2.72 11.30 0.31
C TRP A 108 -2.57 12.16 1.56
N ALA A 109 -3.68 12.67 2.07
CA ALA A 109 -3.71 13.40 3.34
C ALA A 109 -5.01 13.10 4.09
N SER A 110 -4.88 12.75 5.37
CA SER A 110 -6.03 12.62 6.26
C SER A 110 -6.68 13.99 6.53
N PRO A 111 -7.97 14.02 6.91
CA PRO A 111 -8.66 15.27 7.22
C PRO A 111 -8.02 16.04 8.38
N ALA A 112 -8.00 17.37 8.31
CA ALA A 112 -7.63 18.26 9.40
C ALA A 112 -8.73 19.33 9.62
N PRO A 113 -9.15 19.59 10.88
CA PRO A 113 -8.73 18.88 12.10
C PRO A 113 -9.16 17.41 12.11
N PRO A 114 -8.45 16.53 12.83
CA PRO A 114 -8.81 15.12 12.92
C PRO A 114 -10.16 14.96 13.65
N LYS A 115 -10.94 13.98 13.22
CA LYS A 115 -12.21 13.59 13.86
C LYS A 115 -12.21 12.09 14.07
N GLY A 116 -12.88 11.64 15.12
CA GLY A 116 -12.94 10.23 15.48
C GLY A 116 -11.66 9.71 16.15
N GLU A 117 -11.69 8.45 16.49
CA GLU A 117 -10.59 7.70 17.12
C GLU A 117 -10.45 6.34 16.46
N ASP A 118 -9.30 5.67 16.65
CA ASP A 118 -9.08 4.32 16.17
C ASP A 118 -9.31 4.22 14.64
N GLN A 119 -10.12 3.28 14.19
CA GLN A 119 -10.48 3.10 12.77
C GLN A 119 -11.48 4.13 12.25
N ASP A 120 -12.12 4.88 13.14
CA ASP A 120 -13.00 6.01 12.81
C ASP A 120 -12.22 7.35 12.80
N ARG A 121 -10.99 7.34 12.23
CA ARG A 121 -10.16 8.55 12.16
C ARG A 121 -9.44 8.64 10.82
N GLY A 122 -10.03 9.38 9.88
CA GLY A 122 -9.44 9.63 8.57
C GLY A 122 -9.18 8.33 7.78
N ASN A 123 -10.11 7.39 7.85
CA ASN A 123 -10.01 6.07 7.25
C ASN A 123 -10.31 6.10 5.74
N SER A 124 -9.52 5.38 5.00
CA SER A 124 -9.66 5.07 3.58
C SER A 124 -8.74 3.88 3.25
N GLY A 125 -8.55 3.55 1.97
CA GLY A 125 -7.66 2.46 1.55
C GLY A 125 -7.26 2.58 0.09
N VAL A 126 -6.05 2.10 -0.23
CA VAL A 126 -5.55 1.92 -1.60
C VAL A 126 -5.62 0.43 -1.90
N PHE A 127 -6.56 0.02 -2.75
CA PHE A 127 -6.79 -1.38 -3.10
C PHE A 127 -6.16 -1.72 -4.44
N LEU A 128 -5.08 -2.45 -4.42
CA LEU A 128 -4.47 -3.05 -5.60
C LEU A 128 -5.41 -4.12 -6.15
N MET A 129 -5.74 -4.03 -7.44
CA MET A 129 -6.72 -4.90 -8.09
C MET A 129 -8.10 -4.91 -7.41
N GLY A 130 -8.46 -3.88 -6.63
CA GLY A 130 -9.70 -3.83 -5.84
C GLY A 130 -9.81 -4.92 -4.77
N ARG A 131 -8.72 -5.57 -4.38
CA ARG A 131 -8.71 -6.75 -3.50
C ARG A 131 -7.65 -6.70 -2.39
N TYR A 132 -6.53 -6.05 -2.62
CA TYR A 132 -5.35 -6.09 -1.76
C TYR A 132 -5.09 -4.69 -1.22
N GLU A 133 -5.48 -4.46 0.01
CA GLU A 133 -5.49 -3.13 0.61
C GLU A 133 -4.17 -2.78 1.27
N VAL A 134 -3.64 -1.61 0.93
CA VAL A 134 -2.72 -0.84 1.74
C VAL A 134 -3.55 0.21 2.49
N GLN A 135 -3.64 0.08 3.80
CA GLN A 135 -4.49 0.91 4.65
C GLN A 135 -4.10 2.38 4.61
N VAL A 136 -5.09 3.26 4.50
CA VAL A 136 -4.99 4.70 4.72
C VAL A 136 -5.75 5.07 5.98
N LEU A 137 -5.05 5.64 6.97
CA LEU A 137 -5.61 6.01 8.27
C LEU A 137 -4.82 7.19 8.84
N ASP A 138 -5.45 8.04 9.63
CA ASP A 138 -4.74 8.97 10.49
C ASP A 138 -4.14 8.22 11.68
N SER A 139 -2.94 7.69 11.49
CA SER A 139 -2.17 6.95 12.50
C SER A 139 -1.18 7.83 13.26
N TYR A 140 -1.21 9.15 13.05
CA TYR A 140 -0.36 10.09 13.79
C TYR A 140 -0.89 10.30 15.21
N GLY A 141 -0.16 9.76 16.20
CA GLY A 141 -0.57 9.84 17.61
C GLY A 141 -1.88 9.11 17.91
N SER A 142 -2.36 8.27 17.02
CA SER A 142 -3.59 7.50 17.17
C SER A 142 -3.29 6.04 17.54
N LEU A 143 -4.14 5.46 18.38
CA LEU A 143 -4.05 4.09 18.83
C LEU A 143 -5.11 3.23 18.13
N THR A 144 -4.65 2.27 17.33
CA THR A 144 -5.50 1.24 16.74
C THR A 144 -4.80 -0.12 16.81
N TYR A 145 -5.45 -1.18 16.33
CA TYR A 145 -4.77 -2.46 16.15
C TYR A 145 -3.68 -2.35 15.07
N PRO A 146 -2.51 -2.98 15.26
CA PRO A 146 -1.35 -2.79 14.40
C PRO A 146 -1.57 -3.10 12.92
N ASP A 147 -2.34 -4.15 12.60
CA ASP A 147 -2.66 -4.57 11.23
C ASP A 147 -3.80 -3.75 10.57
N GLY A 148 -4.20 -2.63 11.18
CA GLY A 148 -5.12 -1.64 10.64
C GLY A 148 -4.55 -0.21 10.67
N GLN A 149 -3.26 -0.03 10.99
CA GLN A 149 -2.59 1.27 10.89
C GLN A 149 -2.32 1.67 9.44
N ALA A 150 -2.02 2.94 9.21
CA ALA A 150 -1.56 3.41 7.90
C ALA A 150 -0.39 2.56 7.39
N GLY A 151 -0.52 2.07 6.14
CA GLY A 151 0.48 1.22 5.50
C GLY A 151 0.42 -0.26 5.91
N ALA A 152 -0.52 -0.66 6.76
CA ALA A 152 -0.78 -2.08 6.99
C ALA A 152 -1.31 -2.74 5.69
N LEU A 153 -0.93 -3.99 5.45
CA LEU A 153 -1.67 -4.86 4.57
C LEU A 153 -2.86 -5.36 5.37
N TYR A 154 -4.01 -4.70 5.19
CA TYR A 154 -5.11 -4.66 6.14
C TYR A 154 -5.54 -6.03 6.66
N GLY A 155 -5.59 -6.16 7.99
CA GLY A 155 -5.95 -7.40 8.66
C GLY A 155 -4.94 -8.54 8.55
N GLN A 156 -3.80 -8.35 7.86
CA GLN A 156 -2.78 -9.39 7.67
C GLN A 156 -1.44 -8.99 8.30
N PHE A 157 -0.84 -7.89 7.85
CA PHE A 157 0.49 -7.51 8.29
C PHE A 157 0.53 -6.04 8.73
N PRO A 158 0.96 -5.75 9.96
CA PRO A 158 1.25 -4.40 10.38
C PRO A 158 2.45 -3.83 9.59
N PRO A 159 2.58 -2.49 9.49
CA PRO A 159 3.79 -1.90 8.96
C PRO A 159 4.98 -2.15 9.90
N LEU A 160 6.19 -2.21 9.36
CA LEU A 160 7.43 -2.36 10.15
C LEU A 160 7.63 -1.20 11.13
N VAL A 161 7.24 0.01 10.72
CA VAL A 161 7.28 1.23 11.53
C VAL A 161 6.08 2.12 11.19
N ASN A 162 5.67 2.97 12.12
CA ASN A 162 4.68 4.02 11.88
C ASN A 162 5.41 5.31 11.44
N ALA A 163 5.37 5.60 10.13
CA ALA A 163 5.97 6.79 9.51
C ALA A 163 4.93 7.89 9.21
N SER A 164 3.77 7.87 9.90
CA SER A 164 2.68 8.82 9.65
C SER A 164 3.06 10.25 10.01
N LEU A 165 2.62 11.20 9.18
CA LEU A 165 2.71 12.63 9.41
C LEU A 165 1.40 13.16 10.02
N PRO A 166 1.41 14.37 10.63
CA PRO A 166 0.21 14.98 11.21
C PRO A 166 -0.96 15.07 10.22
N PRO A 167 -2.22 15.02 10.71
CA PRO A 167 -3.41 15.20 9.87
C PRO A 167 -3.33 16.48 9.04
N GLY A 168 -3.77 16.39 7.80
CA GLY A 168 -3.72 17.48 6.83
C GLY A 168 -2.40 17.61 6.06
N VAL A 169 -1.31 17.01 6.54
CA VAL A 169 -0.02 16.98 5.83
C VAL A 169 -0.06 15.90 4.75
N TRP A 170 0.46 16.23 3.56
CA TRP A 170 0.58 15.27 2.47
C TRP A 170 1.60 14.19 2.80
N GLN A 171 1.22 12.95 2.55
CA GLN A 171 2.00 11.74 2.75
C GLN A 171 2.07 10.96 1.45
N THR A 172 3.07 10.09 1.30
CA THR A 172 3.24 9.26 0.10
C THR A 172 3.17 7.79 0.42
N TYR A 173 2.58 7.03 -0.51
CA TYR A 173 2.86 5.63 -0.67
C TYR A 173 3.57 5.40 -2.00
N ASP A 174 4.71 4.71 -1.96
CA ASP A 174 5.35 4.10 -3.11
C ASP A 174 5.25 2.59 -2.94
N ILE A 175 4.49 1.95 -3.83
CA ILE A 175 4.09 0.54 -3.71
C ILE A 175 4.62 -0.24 -4.90
N VAL A 176 5.33 -1.33 -4.65
CA VAL A 176 5.63 -2.36 -5.66
C VAL A 176 4.73 -3.56 -5.38
N PHE A 177 3.90 -3.88 -6.34
CA PHE A 177 2.93 -4.98 -6.25
C PHE A 177 3.14 -5.98 -7.36
N HIS A 178 3.27 -7.24 -6.98
CA HIS A 178 3.20 -8.38 -7.87
C HIS A 178 1.92 -9.16 -7.58
N ARG A 179 1.06 -9.26 -8.58
CA ARG A 179 -0.24 -9.93 -8.47
C ARG A 179 -0.09 -11.43 -8.23
N PRO A 180 -1.08 -12.11 -7.66
CA PRO A 180 -1.09 -13.56 -7.64
C PRO A 180 -1.20 -14.13 -9.05
N ARG A 181 -0.71 -15.34 -9.23
CA ARG A 181 -0.78 -16.09 -10.48
C ARG A 181 -1.63 -17.33 -10.27
N PHE A 182 -2.49 -17.63 -11.23
CA PHE A 182 -3.33 -18.81 -11.23
C PHE A 182 -3.12 -19.61 -12.51
N ASP A 183 -3.30 -20.92 -12.44
CA ASP A 183 -3.36 -21.76 -13.62
C ASP A 183 -4.78 -21.73 -14.25
N GLN A 184 -4.98 -22.50 -15.32
CA GLN A 184 -6.24 -22.55 -16.05
C GLN A 184 -7.40 -23.14 -15.22
N ASP A 185 -7.07 -23.94 -14.21
CA ASP A 185 -8.06 -24.55 -13.30
C ASP A 185 -8.34 -23.66 -12.08
N GLY A 186 -7.73 -22.48 -12.01
CA GLY A 186 -7.89 -21.52 -10.92
C GLY A 186 -7.07 -21.81 -9.67
N LYS A 187 -6.11 -22.74 -9.76
CA LYS A 187 -5.20 -23.05 -8.65
C LYS A 187 -4.12 -21.97 -8.55
N LEU A 188 -3.81 -21.56 -7.33
CA LEU A 188 -2.75 -20.60 -7.06
C LEU A 188 -1.38 -21.18 -7.44
N LEU A 189 -0.68 -20.49 -8.34
CA LEU A 189 0.72 -20.79 -8.74
C LEU A 189 1.72 -19.94 -7.96
N ALA A 190 1.39 -18.67 -7.73
CA ALA A 190 2.21 -17.75 -6.94
C ALA A 190 1.29 -16.78 -6.18
N PRO A 191 1.55 -16.51 -4.89
CA PRO A 191 0.81 -15.51 -4.13
C PRO A 191 1.19 -14.09 -4.56
N ALA A 192 0.37 -13.10 -4.14
CA ALA A 192 0.71 -11.69 -4.28
C ALA A 192 1.87 -11.31 -3.36
N VAL A 193 2.73 -10.41 -3.85
CA VAL A 193 3.86 -9.86 -3.08
C VAL A 193 3.79 -8.34 -3.10
N VAL A 194 3.98 -7.73 -1.92
CA VAL A 194 3.86 -6.27 -1.75
C VAL A 194 5.08 -5.70 -1.02
N THR A 195 5.65 -4.64 -1.59
CA THR A 195 6.61 -3.77 -0.92
C THR A 195 6.02 -2.37 -0.85
N VAL A 196 6.10 -1.72 0.31
CA VAL A 196 5.55 -0.36 0.50
C VAL A 196 6.57 0.53 1.19
N PHE A 197 6.75 1.72 0.62
CA PHE A 197 7.41 2.83 1.29
C PHE A 197 6.34 3.87 1.68
N HIS A 198 6.39 4.33 2.92
CA HIS A 198 5.55 5.42 3.44
C HIS A 198 6.45 6.61 3.77
N ASN A 199 6.24 7.73 3.09
CA ASN A 199 7.09 8.92 3.23
C ASN A 199 8.59 8.61 3.02
N GLY A 200 8.90 7.74 2.05
CA GLY A 200 10.27 7.29 1.75
C GLY A 200 10.84 6.24 2.71
N VAL A 201 10.07 5.79 3.70
CA VAL A 201 10.48 4.79 4.67
C VAL A 201 9.89 3.43 4.31
N LEU A 202 10.73 2.39 4.25
CA LEU A 202 10.29 1.02 3.99
C LEU A 202 9.43 0.52 5.16
N ILE A 203 8.17 0.19 4.87
CA ILE A 203 7.19 -0.28 5.87
C ILE A 203 6.66 -1.68 5.59
N GLN A 204 6.76 -2.16 4.35
CA GLN A 204 6.46 -3.54 3.95
C GLN A 204 7.57 -4.01 3.01
N ASP A 205 8.26 -5.10 3.31
CA ASP A 205 9.43 -5.59 2.57
C ASP A 205 9.15 -6.95 1.92
N GLY A 206 8.69 -6.94 0.68
CA GLY A 206 8.42 -8.16 -0.09
C GLY A 206 7.43 -9.10 0.60
N VAL A 207 6.43 -8.56 1.28
CA VAL A 207 5.48 -9.35 2.07
C VAL A 207 4.60 -10.19 1.16
N VAL A 208 4.52 -11.49 1.46
CA VAL A 208 3.66 -12.44 0.77
C VAL A 208 2.28 -12.45 1.41
N LEU A 209 1.27 -11.96 0.69
CA LEU A 209 -0.11 -11.94 1.16
C LEU A 209 -0.69 -13.36 1.28
N THR A 210 -1.60 -13.57 2.23
CA THR A 210 -2.27 -14.86 2.44
C THR A 210 -3.55 -15.01 1.60
N GLY A 211 -3.99 -13.94 0.96
CA GLY A 211 -5.19 -13.83 0.15
C GLY A 211 -5.64 -12.37 0.04
N PRO A 212 -6.84 -12.07 -0.45
CA PRO A 212 -7.38 -10.72 -0.44
C PRO A 212 -7.55 -10.21 1.00
N THR A 213 -7.48 -8.90 1.18
CA THR A 213 -7.72 -8.26 2.48
C THR A 213 -9.22 -8.19 2.78
N ALA A 214 -9.60 -8.40 4.04
CA ALA A 214 -10.99 -8.28 4.47
C ALA A 214 -11.08 -7.95 5.96
N HIS A 215 -12.19 -7.31 6.37
CA HIS A 215 -12.36 -6.81 7.73
C HIS A 215 -12.41 -7.91 8.80
N THR A 216 -13.13 -9.00 8.56
CA THR A 216 -13.43 -10.00 9.63
C THR A 216 -12.69 -11.32 9.47
N THR A 217 -12.05 -11.55 8.34
CA THR A 217 -11.43 -12.83 8.01
C THR A 217 -10.18 -12.62 7.16
N ARG A 218 -9.35 -13.64 7.07
CA ARG A 218 -8.26 -13.74 6.08
C ARG A 218 -8.69 -14.78 5.03
N PRO A 219 -9.48 -14.39 4.02
CA PRO A 219 -9.99 -15.35 3.05
C PRO A 219 -8.85 -15.91 2.19
N PRO A 220 -8.95 -17.18 1.76
CA PRO A 220 -7.99 -17.75 0.84
C PRO A 220 -8.05 -17.08 -0.53
N TYR A 221 -7.01 -17.27 -1.32
CA TYR A 221 -7.01 -16.86 -2.72
C TYR A 221 -8.15 -17.51 -3.49
N GLN A 222 -8.76 -16.71 -4.35
CA GLN A 222 -9.69 -17.15 -5.39
C GLN A 222 -9.20 -16.61 -6.73
N ALA A 223 -9.25 -17.43 -7.77
CA ALA A 223 -8.82 -17.03 -9.10
C ALA A 223 -9.62 -15.80 -9.58
N HIS A 224 -8.93 -14.89 -10.20
CA HIS A 224 -9.47 -13.66 -10.76
C HIS A 224 -8.69 -13.25 -12.01
N PRO A 225 -9.21 -12.36 -12.85
CA PRO A 225 -8.49 -11.84 -14.01
C PRO A 225 -7.12 -11.25 -13.65
N ASP A 226 -6.20 -11.32 -14.60
CA ASP A 226 -4.84 -10.81 -14.46
C ASP A 226 -4.74 -9.29 -14.29
N ARG A 227 -5.80 -8.58 -14.64
CA ARG A 227 -5.90 -7.11 -14.59
C ARG A 227 -7.25 -6.71 -14.00
N LEU A 228 -7.23 -6.00 -12.91
CA LEU A 228 -8.42 -5.44 -12.25
C LEU A 228 -8.15 -3.99 -11.86
N PRO A 229 -9.19 -3.17 -11.61
CA PRO A 229 -9.04 -1.77 -11.24
C PRO A 229 -8.21 -1.55 -9.98
N LEU A 230 -7.42 -0.47 -9.94
CA LEU A 230 -6.99 0.16 -8.71
C LEU A 230 -8.20 0.87 -8.10
N THR A 231 -8.40 0.74 -6.79
CA THR A 231 -9.56 1.32 -6.10
C THR A 231 -9.12 2.14 -4.89
N LEU A 232 -9.75 3.30 -4.70
CA LEU A 232 -9.63 4.12 -3.49
C LEU A 232 -10.94 4.02 -2.71
N GLN A 233 -10.84 3.81 -1.40
CA GLN A 233 -12.01 3.53 -0.56
C GLN A 233 -12.67 4.82 -0.07
N ASP A 234 -14.01 4.87 -0.14
CA ASP A 234 -14.85 5.73 0.67
C ASP A 234 -15.18 4.98 1.98
N HIS A 235 -14.67 5.50 3.09
CA HIS A 235 -14.97 5.03 4.44
C HIS A 235 -15.52 6.18 5.30
N GLU A 236 -16.43 6.98 4.73
CA GLU A 236 -17.13 8.12 5.37
C GLU A 236 -16.21 9.26 5.84
N HIS A 237 -14.93 9.26 5.45
CA HIS A 237 -13.97 10.30 5.81
C HIS A 237 -13.48 11.06 4.57
N PRO A 238 -13.40 12.41 4.61
CA PRO A 238 -12.97 13.23 3.47
C PRO A 238 -11.43 13.21 3.33
N VAL A 239 -10.87 12.02 3.13
CA VAL A 239 -9.46 11.83 2.78
C VAL A 239 -9.21 12.43 1.40
N ARG A 240 -8.05 13.02 1.22
CA ARG A 240 -7.64 13.66 -0.02
C ARG A 240 -6.53 12.88 -0.69
N TYR A 241 -6.57 12.85 -2.04
CA TYR A 241 -5.57 12.22 -2.87
C TYR A 241 -5.10 13.15 -3.96
N ARG A 242 -3.83 13.08 -4.35
CA ARG A 242 -3.28 13.81 -5.48
C ARG A 242 -2.10 13.04 -6.10
N ASN A 243 -1.64 13.46 -7.25
CA ASN A 243 -0.43 12.95 -7.87
C ASN A 243 -0.38 11.42 -7.88
N ILE A 244 -1.38 10.80 -8.54
CA ILE A 244 -1.51 9.34 -8.63
C ILE A 244 -0.98 8.89 -9.98
N TRP A 245 0.07 8.08 -9.97
CA TRP A 245 0.63 7.50 -11.19
C TRP A 245 1.16 6.10 -10.93
N LEU A 246 1.22 5.30 -11.96
CA LEU A 246 1.81 3.97 -11.89
C LEU A 246 2.67 3.66 -13.13
N ARG A 247 3.53 2.66 -12.98
CA ARG A 247 4.21 1.97 -14.07
C ARG A 247 3.79 0.51 -14.04
N GLU A 248 3.46 -0.05 -15.19
CA GLU A 248 3.24 -1.49 -15.30
C GLU A 248 4.60 -2.20 -15.31
N LEU A 249 4.72 -3.25 -14.49
CA LEU A 249 5.93 -4.06 -14.40
C LEU A 249 5.76 -5.27 -15.32
N GLU A 250 6.38 -5.21 -16.50
CA GLU A 250 6.45 -6.36 -17.40
C GLU A 250 7.41 -7.41 -16.83
N ARG A 251 6.94 -8.65 -16.75
CA ARG A 251 7.76 -9.83 -16.47
C ARG A 251 7.46 -10.94 -17.45
#